data_1bece9eb1702b578f7a8aee72d3e16c6
#
_entry.id   1bece9eb1702b578f7a8aee72d3e16c6
#
_cell.length_a   1.000
_cell.length_b   1.000
_cell.length_c   1.000
_cell.angle_alpha   90.00
_cell.angle_beta   90.00
_cell.angle_gamma   90.00
#
_symmetry.space_group_name_H-M   'P 1'
#
loop_
_entity.id
_entity.type
_entity.pdbx_description
1 polymer ?
#
loop_
_entity_poly.entity_id
_entity_poly.type
_entity_poly.pdbx_seq_one_letter_code
_entity_poly.pdbx_strand_id
1 'polypeptide(L)'
;KIKNVADIKKINIYTSHHTHYVIGTGANDPQKMDPKASRETLDHSIMYIFAVALEDGNWHHIKSYTPERASRKSTVELWNKIETFEDSEWTKKYHDPDPQKKCFGGKAVILMKDGSKIEEELAIADAHPNGKRPFSRSHYIEKFKSLTDGMITEKESKKFLKLVQNLKALKPKDLKNLNIQIIQKKRKQESEKIAIF
;
A
#
# COMPACT_ATOMS: atom_id res chain seq x y z
N LYS A 1 17.25 -4.99 -10.74
CA LYS A 1 17.34 -6.39 -11.25
C LYS A 1 16.45 -6.58 -12.49
N ILE A 2 15.19 -6.10 -12.50
CA ILE A 2 14.27 -6.20 -13.63
C ILE A 2 14.46 -4.96 -14.51
N LYS A 3 14.88 -5.14 -15.75
CA LYS A 3 15.06 -4.03 -16.70
C LYS A 3 13.75 -3.68 -17.41
N ASN A 4 12.94 -4.68 -17.72
CA ASN A 4 11.66 -4.52 -18.38
C ASN A 4 10.64 -5.50 -17.78
N VAL A 5 9.54 -5.00 -17.25
CA VAL A 5 8.47 -5.82 -16.66
C VAL A 5 7.75 -6.70 -17.69
N ALA A 6 7.80 -6.33 -18.99
CA ALA A 6 7.24 -7.13 -20.06
C ALA A 6 7.95 -8.49 -20.23
N ASP A 7 9.21 -8.61 -19.78
CA ASP A 7 9.99 -9.84 -19.86
C ASP A 7 9.66 -10.84 -18.74
N ILE A 8 8.79 -10.46 -17.83
CA ILE A 8 8.30 -11.36 -16.78
C ILE A 8 7.35 -12.38 -17.39
N LYS A 9 7.63 -13.67 -17.12
CA LYS A 9 6.78 -14.81 -17.50
C LYS A 9 5.74 -15.09 -16.42
N LYS A 10 6.16 -15.18 -15.15
CA LYS A 10 5.31 -15.50 -14.00
C LYS A 10 5.91 -14.91 -12.71
N ILE A 11 5.05 -14.59 -11.75
CA ILE A 11 5.44 -14.20 -10.40
C ILE A 11 4.70 -15.08 -9.40
N ASN A 12 5.45 -15.75 -8.53
CA ASN A 12 4.92 -16.51 -7.41
C ASN A 12 5.27 -15.78 -6.11
N ILE A 13 4.26 -15.49 -5.29
CA ILE A 13 4.43 -14.86 -3.99
C ILE A 13 4.09 -15.88 -2.90
N TYR A 14 5.07 -16.26 -2.09
CA TYR A 14 4.91 -17.14 -0.94
C TYR A 14 4.74 -16.28 0.30
N THR A 15 3.66 -16.50 1.05
CA THR A 15 3.28 -15.64 2.17
C THR A 15 2.46 -16.42 3.21
N SER A 16 2.00 -15.74 4.27
CA SER A 16 1.20 -16.37 5.31
C SER A 16 -0.17 -16.83 4.80
N HIS A 17 -0.79 -17.79 5.51
CA HIS A 17 -2.17 -18.20 5.32
C HIS A 17 -3.12 -17.01 5.21
N HIS A 18 -3.07 -16.09 6.19
CA HIS A 18 -3.94 -14.91 6.20
C HIS A 18 -3.79 -14.06 4.93
N THR A 19 -2.55 -13.74 4.54
CA THR A 19 -2.30 -12.94 3.33
C THR A 19 -2.77 -13.65 2.07
N HIS A 20 -2.50 -14.97 1.95
CA HIS A 20 -2.90 -15.75 0.79
C HIS A 20 -4.44 -15.80 0.62
N TYR A 21 -5.17 -16.11 1.70
CA TYR A 21 -6.62 -16.31 1.64
C TYR A 21 -7.45 -15.04 1.78
N VAL A 22 -6.88 -13.91 2.23
CA VAL A 22 -7.62 -12.65 2.37
C VAL A 22 -7.37 -11.70 1.20
N ILE A 23 -6.11 -11.49 0.83
CA ILE A 23 -5.74 -10.52 -0.21
C ILE A 23 -5.02 -11.13 -1.42
N GLY A 24 -4.76 -12.42 -1.40
CA GLY A 24 -4.09 -13.18 -2.44
C GLY A 24 -5.05 -13.96 -3.35
N THR A 25 -4.48 -14.80 -4.21
CA THR A 25 -5.25 -15.66 -5.13
C THR A 25 -6.06 -16.74 -4.40
N GLY A 26 -5.67 -17.14 -3.19
CA GLY A 26 -6.41 -18.09 -2.36
C GLY A 26 -7.76 -17.57 -1.86
N ALA A 27 -8.01 -16.25 -1.92
CA ALA A 27 -9.31 -15.67 -1.61
C ALA A 27 -10.42 -16.14 -2.57
N ASN A 28 -10.05 -16.63 -3.77
CA ASN A 28 -11.00 -17.03 -4.82
C ASN A 28 -12.04 -15.95 -5.16
N ASP A 29 -11.65 -14.68 -5.02
CA ASP A 29 -12.49 -13.52 -5.29
C ASP A 29 -12.12 -12.93 -6.66
N PRO A 30 -12.97 -13.10 -7.70
CA PRO A 30 -12.69 -12.60 -9.04
C PRO A 30 -12.59 -11.08 -9.11
N GLN A 31 -13.20 -10.34 -8.17
CA GLN A 31 -13.09 -8.87 -8.15
C GLN A 31 -11.64 -8.41 -7.91
N LYS A 32 -10.82 -9.23 -7.22
CA LYS A 32 -9.39 -8.94 -7.02
C LYS A 32 -8.56 -8.98 -8.29
N MET A 33 -9.15 -9.45 -9.39
CA MET A 33 -8.55 -9.51 -10.73
C MET A 33 -9.30 -8.65 -11.75
N ASP A 34 -10.29 -7.84 -11.31
CA ASP A 34 -11.09 -6.99 -12.17
C ASP A 34 -10.54 -5.55 -12.19
N PRO A 35 -10.07 -5.05 -13.37
CA PRO A 35 -9.60 -3.66 -13.49
C PRO A 35 -10.69 -2.60 -13.28
N LYS A 36 -11.96 -2.99 -13.22
CA LYS A 36 -13.11 -2.12 -12.93
C LYS A 36 -13.54 -2.19 -11.46
N ALA A 37 -12.89 -3.01 -10.66
CA ALA A 37 -13.18 -3.12 -9.25
C ALA A 37 -13.00 -1.79 -8.52
N SER A 38 -13.68 -1.64 -7.38
CA SER A 38 -13.55 -0.46 -6.53
C SER A 38 -12.11 -0.30 -6.01
N ARG A 39 -11.77 0.92 -5.61
CA ARG A 39 -10.47 1.20 -4.98
C ARG A 39 -10.24 0.30 -3.77
N GLU A 40 -11.27 0.07 -2.96
CA GLU A 40 -11.20 -0.74 -1.75
C GLU A 40 -10.87 -2.20 -2.09
N THR A 41 -11.45 -2.74 -3.15
CA THR A 41 -11.15 -4.08 -3.65
C THR A 41 -9.71 -4.17 -4.17
N LEU A 42 -9.27 -3.19 -4.97
CA LEU A 42 -7.90 -3.13 -5.50
C LEU A 42 -6.87 -2.98 -4.38
N ASP A 43 -7.19 -2.25 -3.31
CA ASP A 43 -6.35 -2.10 -2.12
C ASP A 43 -6.18 -3.41 -1.33
N HIS A 44 -7.10 -4.35 -1.52
CA HIS A 44 -7.08 -5.70 -0.97
C HIS A 44 -6.70 -6.78 -2.01
N SER A 45 -5.99 -6.40 -3.08
CA SER A 45 -5.41 -7.30 -4.06
C SER A 45 -3.89 -7.18 -4.08
N ILE A 46 -3.19 -8.12 -3.43
CA ILE A 46 -1.72 -8.12 -3.46
C ILE A 46 -1.18 -8.25 -4.88
N MET A 47 -1.90 -8.94 -5.78
CA MET A 47 -1.51 -9.08 -7.18
C MET A 47 -1.52 -7.73 -7.89
N TYR A 48 -2.58 -6.93 -7.69
CA TYR A 48 -2.67 -5.58 -8.24
C TYR A 48 -1.58 -4.66 -7.68
N ILE A 49 -1.46 -4.61 -6.34
CA ILE A 49 -0.48 -3.78 -5.64
C ILE A 49 0.94 -4.09 -6.14
N PHE A 50 1.27 -5.38 -6.24
CA PHE A 50 2.59 -5.82 -6.68
C PHE A 50 2.86 -5.44 -8.14
N ALA A 51 1.89 -5.62 -9.04
CA ALA A 51 2.01 -5.25 -10.45
C ALA A 51 2.27 -3.74 -10.61
N VAL A 52 1.46 -2.90 -9.95
CA VAL A 52 1.62 -1.43 -10.02
C VAL A 52 2.96 -0.99 -9.42
N ALA A 53 3.36 -1.55 -8.28
CA ALA A 53 4.62 -1.21 -7.65
C ALA A 53 5.84 -1.58 -8.52
N LEU A 54 5.77 -2.71 -9.24
CA LEU A 54 6.83 -3.10 -10.18
C LEU A 54 6.92 -2.16 -11.40
N GLU A 55 5.78 -1.73 -11.94
CA GLU A 55 5.77 -0.83 -13.11
C GLU A 55 6.17 0.60 -12.76
N ASP A 56 5.68 1.14 -11.65
CA ASP A 56 5.83 2.54 -11.29
C ASP A 56 7.06 2.78 -10.38
N GLY A 57 7.64 1.73 -9.79
CA GLY A 57 8.72 1.85 -8.80
C GLY A 57 8.31 2.52 -7.49
N ASN A 58 7.03 2.85 -7.34
CA ASN A 58 6.46 3.49 -6.17
C ASN A 58 4.96 3.19 -6.03
N TRP A 59 4.37 3.66 -4.93
CA TRP A 59 2.95 3.55 -4.66
C TRP A 59 2.36 4.88 -4.22
N HIS A 60 1.21 5.27 -4.77
CA HIS A 60 0.53 6.52 -4.43
C HIS A 60 -0.95 6.25 -4.12
N HIS A 61 -1.43 6.74 -3.00
CA HIS A 61 -2.77 6.49 -2.46
C HIS A 61 -3.97 6.91 -3.36
N ILE A 62 -3.74 7.76 -4.37
CA ILE A 62 -4.73 8.13 -5.39
C ILE A 62 -4.30 7.64 -6.77
N LYS A 63 -3.11 8.06 -7.24
CA LYS A 63 -2.68 7.84 -8.63
C LYS A 63 -2.58 6.35 -8.98
N SER A 64 -2.23 5.51 -8.01
CA SER A 64 -2.13 4.06 -8.21
C SER A 64 -3.49 3.36 -8.30
N TYR A 65 -4.61 4.07 -8.07
CA TYR A 65 -5.96 3.50 -8.07
C TYR A 65 -6.91 4.15 -9.07
N THR A 66 -6.43 5.01 -9.97
CA THR A 66 -7.33 5.58 -10.98
C THR A 66 -7.80 4.49 -11.94
N PRO A 67 -9.04 4.59 -12.50
CA PRO A 67 -9.55 3.62 -13.47
C PRO A 67 -8.61 3.45 -14.68
N GLU A 68 -7.99 4.53 -15.15
CA GLU A 68 -7.03 4.50 -16.26
C GLU A 68 -5.77 3.72 -15.87
N ARG A 69 -5.31 3.88 -14.61
CA ARG A 69 -4.14 3.14 -14.10
C ARG A 69 -4.44 1.65 -13.97
N ALA A 70 -5.58 1.31 -13.40
CA ALA A 70 -6.00 -0.08 -13.21
C ALA A 70 -6.25 -0.80 -14.55
N SER A 71 -6.83 -0.10 -15.53
CA SER A 71 -7.17 -0.65 -16.83
C SER A 71 -6.02 -0.63 -17.86
N ARG A 72 -4.82 -0.14 -17.48
CA ARG A 72 -3.66 -0.13 -18.37
C ARG A 72 -3.32 -1.55 -18.81
N LYS A 73 -3.24 -1.78 -20.13
CA LYS A 73 -3.02 -3.11 -20.71
C LYS A 73 -1.80 -3.82 -20.10
N SER A 74 -0.66 -3.12 -19.98
CA SER A 74 0.56 -3.71 -19.39
C SER A 74 0.36 -4.11 -17.93
N THR A 75 -0.40 -3.33 -17.14
CA THR A 75 -0.71 -3.64 -15.75
C THR A 75 -1.58 -4.87 -15.65
N VAL A 76 -2.64 -4.96 -16.46
CA VAL A 76 -3.55 -6.11 -16.48
C VAL A 76 -2.78 -7.37 -16.90
N GLU A 77 -1.93 -7.29 -17.93
CA GLU A 77 -1.08 -8.41 -18.36
C GLU A 77 -0.11 -8.86 -17.28
N LEU A 78 0.53 -7.92 -16.56
CA LEU A 78 1.45 -8.23 -15.48
C LEU A 78 0.71 -8.80 -14.27
N TRP A 79 -0.39 -8.20 -13.89
CA TRP A 79 -1.25 -8.61 -12.79
C TRP A 79 -1.71 -10.08 -12.94
N ASN A 80 -2.14 -10.47 -14.13
CA ASN A 80 -2.56 -11.85 -14.44
C ASN A 80 -1.42 -12.90 -14.42
N LYS A 81 -0.17 -12.48 -14.28
CA LYS A 81 0.99 -13.37 -14.12
C LYS A 81 1.33 -13.65 -12.65
N ILE A 82 0.60 -13.06 -11.72
CA ILE A 82 0.91 -13.12 -10.29
C ILE A 82 -0.01 -14.12 -9.61
N GLU A 83 0.59 -15.07 -8.92
CA GLU A 83 -0.08 -16.02 -8.03
C GLU A 83 0.51 -15.94 -6.63
N THR A 84 -0.31 -16.16 -5.61
CA THR A 84 0.15 -16.30 -4.23
C THR A 84 0.04 -17.75 -3.79
N PHE A 85 0.87 -18.13 -2.82
CA PHE A 85 0.90 -19.46 -2.21
C PHE A 85 1.06 -19.30 -0.70
N GLU A 86 0.34 -20.11 0.06
CA GLU A 86 0.62 -20.25 1.47
C GLU A 86 1.99 -20.93 1.68
N ASP A 87 2.74 -20.38 2.63
CA ASP A 87 3.98 -20.96 3.13
C ASP A 87 3.87 -21.07 4.66
N SER A 88 4.06 -22.28 5.18
CA SER A 88 3.87 -22.58 6.59
C SER A 88 4.82 -21.81 7.51
N GLU A 89 6.03 -21.51 7.06
CA GLU A 89 6.99 -20.72 7.86
C GLU A 89 6.55 -19.25 7.96
N TRP A 90 6.00 -18.68 6.87
CA TRP A 90 5.41 -17.34 6.93
C TRP A 90 4.14 -17.32 7.77
N THR A 91 3.33 -18.38 7.73
CA THR A 91 2.14 -18.52 8.59
C THR A 91 2.53 -18.58 10.08
N LYS A 92 3.56 -19.35 10.44
CA LYS A 92 4.10 -19.39 11.81
C LYS A 92 4.59 -18.01 12.26
N LYS A 93 5.41 -17.34 11.45
CA LYS A 93 5.93 -16.00 11.75
C LYS A 93 4.80 -14.95 11.89
N TYR A 94 3.75 -15.04 11.08
CA TYR A 94 2.58 -14.16 11.16
C TYR A 94 1.85 -14.28 12.50
N HIS A 95 1.75 -15.49 13.05
CA HIS A 95 1.07 -15.80 14.29
C HIS A 95 2.00 -15.92 15.52
N ASP A 96 3.30 -15.63 15.37
CA ASP A 96 4.24 -15.74 16.48
C ASP A 96 3.80 -14.85 17.65
N PRO A 97 3.68 -15.41 18.88
CA PRO A 97 3.31 -14.63 20.05
C PRO A 97 4.40 -13.65 20.50
N ASP A 98 5.65 -13.88 20.11
CA ASP A 98 6.76 -12.99 20.40
C ASP A 98 6.79 -11.83 19.38
N PRO A 99 6.52 -10.57 19.81
CA PRO A 99 6.52 -9.42 18.91
C PRO A 99 7.85 -9.20 18.17
N GLN A 100 8.96 -9.72 18.68
CA GLN A 100 10.28 -9.60 18.06
C GLN A 100 10.47 -10.60 16.90
N LYS A 101 9.71 -11.68 16.89
CA LYS A 101 9.74 -12.73 15.87
C LYS A 101 8.59 -12.59 14.88
N LYS A 102 7.50 -11.95 15.31
CA LYS A 102 6.32 -11.74 14.49
C LYS A 102 6.65 -10.88 13.26
N CYS A 103 6.28 -11.37 12.08
CA CYS A 103 6.45 -10.60 10.86
C CYS A 103 5.38 -10.91 9.82
N PHE A 104 5.14 -9.95 8.92
CA PHE A 104 4.09 -9.97 7.90
C PHE A 104 4.70 -9.99 6.49
N GLY A 105 5.80 -10.67 6.35
CA GLY A 105 6.57 -10.71 5.13
C GLY A 105 6.17 -11.79 4.15
N GLY A 106 7.04 -12.00 3.18
CA GLY A 106 6.90 -13.01 2.16
C GLY A 106 8.12 -13.10 1.27
N LYS A 107 8.06 -14.05 0.33
CA LYS A 107 9.08 -14.29 -0.68
C LYS A 107 8.45 -14.16 -2.06
N ALA A 108 9.04 -13.36 -2.94
CA ALA A 108 8.66 -13.30 -4.34
C ALA A 108 9.66 -14.06 -5.21
N VAL A 109 9.15 -14.90 -6.09
CA VAL A 109 9.91 -15.65 -7.11
C VAL A 109 9.43 -15.23 -8.48
N ILE A 110 10.27 -14.53 -9.22
CA ILE A 110 9.96 -13.97 -10.53
C ILE A 110 10.68 -14.79 -11.60
N LEU A 111 9.91 -15.42 -12.47
CA LEU A 111 10.42 -16.17 -13.61
C LEU A 111 10.42 -15.27 -14.84
N MET A 112 11.56 -15.13 -15.49
CA MET A 112 11.71 -14.34 -16.72
C MET A 112 11.48 -15.19 -17.97
N LYS A 113 11.18 -14.56 -19.10
CA LYS A 113 10.97 -15.24 -20.38
C LYS A 113 12.23 -15.93 -20.92
N ASP A 114 13.42 -15.42 -20.58
CA ASP A 114 14.70 -16.01 -20.93
C ASP A 114 15.09 -17.24 -20.06
N GLY A 115 14.21 -17.64 -19.14
CA GLY A 115 14.43 -18.74 -18.21
C GLY A 115 15.16 -18.34 -16.92
N SER A 116 15.63 -17.13 -16.80
CA SER A 116 16.27 -16.66 -15.56
C SER A 116 15.23 -16.49 -14.44
N LYS A 117 15.73 -16.51 -13.20
CA LYS A 117 14.92 -16.44 -11.97
C LYS A 117 15.48 -15.36 -11.05
N ILE A 118 14.58 -14.54 -10.49
CA ILE A 118 14.88 -13.56 -9.47
C ILE A 118 14.11 -13.94 -8.22
N GLU A 119 14.79 -14.02 -7.09
CA GLU A 119 14.17 -14.27 -5.78
C GLU A 119 14.49 -13.12 -4.84
N GLU A 120 13.47 -12.67 -4.13
CA GLU A 120 13.59 -11.68 -3.07
C GLU A 120 12.69 -12.08 -1.91
N GLU A 121 13.22 -11.92 -0.70
CA GLU A 121 12.51 -12.17 0.54
C GLU A 121 12.55 -10.92 1.41
N LEU A 122 11.41 -10.58 1.99
CA LEU A 122 11.28 -9.44 2.89
C LEU A 122 10.42 -9.82 4.08
N ALA A 123 11.04 -9.97 5.24
CA ALA A 123 10.34 -10.30 6.49
C ALA A 123 9.64 -9.07 7.09
N ILE A 124 10.31 -7.92 7.04
CA ILE A 124 9.86 -6.66 7.65
C ILE A 124 9.93 -5.56 6.58
N ALA A 125 8.87 -4.77 6.47
CA ALA A 125 8.85 -3.63 5.55
C ALA A 125 10.02 -2.69 5.81
N ASP A 126 10.64 -2.18 4.74
CA ASP A 126 11.80 -1.27 4.85
C ASP A 126 11.54 -0.05 5.73
N ALA A 127 10.30 0.47 5.71
CA ALA A 127 9.86 1.62 6.49
C ALA A 127 9.61 1.34 7.98
N HIS A 128 9.57 0.06 8.38
CA HIS A 128 9.41 -0.33 9.78
C HIS A 128 10.60 0.14 10.62
N PRO A 129 10.45 0.45 11.93
CA PRO A 129 11.56 0.84 12.81
C PRO A 129 12.78 -0.11 12.76
N ASN A 130 12.55 -1.41 12.56
CA ASN A 130 13.58 -2.43 12.41
C ASN A 130 13.90 -2.78 10.94
N GLY A 131 13.35 -2.02 9.98
CA GLY A 131 13.57 -2.22 8.55
C GLY A 131 14.88 -1.58 8.07
N LYS A 132 15.20 -1.79 6.79
CA LYS A 132 16.43 -1.25 6.19
C LYS A 132 16.42 0.26 6.01
N ARG A 133 15.24 0.88 5.91
CA ARG A 133 15.03 2.33 5.68
C ARG A 133 13.90 2.82 6.58
N PRO A 134 14.08 2.81 7.92
CA PRO A 134 13.01 3.16 8.85
C PRO A 134 12.53 4.59 8.62
N PHE A 135 11.23 4.79 8.71
CA PHE A 135 10.65 6.11 8.54
C PHE A 135 11.12 7.05 9.66
N SER A 136 11.66 8.18 9.25
CA SER A 136 11.97 9.33 10.09
C SER A 136 10.77 10.29 10.14
N ARG A 137 10.87 11.32 10.97
CA ARG A 137 9.86 12.38 11.08
C ARG A 137 9.57 13.04 9.73
N SER A 138 10.57 13.26 8.88
CA SER A 138 10.39 13.86 7.56
C SER A 138 9.47 13.04 6.68
N HIS A 139 9.60 11.72 6.66
CA HIS A 139 8.72 10.83 5.90
C HIS A 139 7.26 10.92 6.35
N TYR A 140 7.00 11.00 7.66
CA TYR A 140 5.64 11.21 8.17
C TYR A 140 5.07 12.58 7.80
N ILE A 141 5.89 13.63 7.79
CA ILE A 141 5.49 14.96 7.33
C ILE A 141 5.17 14.95 5.84
N GLU A 142 5.99 14.32 5.02
CA GLU A 142 5.75 14.15 3.58
C GLU A 142 4.48 13.36 3.32
N LYS A 143 4.26 12.26 4.04
CA LYS A 143 3.02 11.49 3.97
C LYS A 143 1.80 12.35 4.32
N PHE A 144 1.86 13.11 5.42
CA PHE A 144 0.79 14.01 5.80
C PHE A 144 0.48 15.03 4.69
N LYS A 145 1.51 15.69 4.14
CA LYS A 145 1.36 16.66 3.04
C LYS A 145 0.74 16.01 1.80
N SER A 146 1.20 14.82 1.42
CA SER A 146 0.65 14.08 0.27
C SER A 146 -0.82 13.71 0.47
N LEU A 147 -1.19 13.25 1.67
CA LEU A 147 -2.58 12.88 2.00
C LEU A 147 -3.52 14.07 2.07
N THR A 148 -3.01 15.26 2.41
CA THR A 148 -3.82 16.49 2.58
C THR A 148 -3.70 17.43 1.39
N ASP A 149 -3.00 17.05 0.33
CA ASP A 149 -2.80 17.87 -0.86
C ASP A 149 -4.14 18.33 -1.46
N GLY A 150 -4.27 19.64 -1.61
CA GLY A 150 -5.48 20.31 -2.08
C GLY A 150 -6.72 20.12 -1.18
N MET A 151 -6.63 19.50 0.00
CA MET A 151 -7.73 19.37 0.97
C MET A 151 -7.68 20.43 2.05
N ILE A 152 -6.48 20.91 2.41
CA ILE A 152 -6.26 21.97 3.42
C ILE A 152 -5.38 23.07 2.85
N THR A 153 -5.41 24.23 3.48
CA THR A 153 -4.49 25.31 3.13
C THR A 153 -3.09 25.07 3.68
N GLU A 154 -2.07 25.66 3.06
CA GLU A 154 -0.69 25.58 3.57
C GLU A 154 -0.57 26.15 4.99
N LYS A 155 -1.32 27.22 5.32
CA LYS A 155 -1.40 27.79 6.66
C LYS A 155 -1.90 26.76 7.68
N GLU A 156 -2.96 26.03 7.34
CA GLU A 156 -3.52 24.99 8.19
C GLU A 156 -2.55 23.82 8.37
N SER A 157 -1.92 23.38 7.28
CA SER A 157 -0.89 22.35 7.31
C SER A 157 0.26 22.71 8.27
N LYS A 158 0.82 23.91 8.14
CA LYS A 158 1.89 24.42 9.01
C LYS A 158 1.44 24.51 10.48
N LYS A 159 0.21 24.99 10.73
CA LYS A 159 -0.37 25.05 12.09
C LYS A 159 -0.45 23.67 12.72
N PHE A 160 -1.05 22.71 12.02
CA PHE A 160 -1.22 21.35 12.52
C PHE A 160 0.12 20.68 12.78
N LEU A 161 1.05 20.71 11.82
CA LEU A 161 2.38 20.12 11.98
C LEU A 161 3.15 20.73 13.17
N LYS A 162 3.05 22.04 13.41
CA LYS A 162 3.65 22.70 14.58
C LYS A 162 3.08 22.15 15.88
N LEU A 163 1.75 21.96 15.94
CA LEU A 163 1.09 21.46 17.15
C LEU A 163 1.47 20.01 17.44
N VAL A 164 1.37 19.10 16.45
CA VAL A 164 1.65 17.67 16.66
C VAL A 164 3.12 17.39 16.96
N GLN A 165 4.04 18.20 16.44
CA GLN A 165 5.47 18.07 16.76
C GLN A 165 5.80 18.50 18.19
N ASN A 166 4.93 19.30 18.82
CA ASN A 166 5.06 19.79 20.19
C ASN A 166 3.95 19.26 21.10
N LEU A 167 3.39 18.09 20.80
CA LEU A 167 2.21 17.53 21.49
C LEU A 167 2.38 17.49 23.02
N LYS A 168 3.57 17.12 23.50
CA LYS A 168 3.88 17.06 24.94
C LYS A 168 3.77 18.41 25.66
N ALA A 169 3.90 19.52 24.96
CA ALA A 169 3.84 20.87 25.51
C ALA A 169 2.43 21.48 25.43
N LEU A 170 1.48 20.83 24.79
CA LEU A 170 0.11 21.35 24.66
C LEU A 170 -0.63 21.26 25.99
N LYS A 171 -1.35 22.33 26.33
CA LYS A 171 -2.30 22.35 27.45
C LYS A 171 -3.65 21.80 26.99
N PRO A 172 -4.51 21.26 27.89
CA PRO A 172 -5.83 20.73 27.52
C PRO A 172 -6.67 21.68 26.66
N LYS A 173 -6.61 22.99 26.95
CA LYS A 173 -7.31 24.02 26.16
C LYS A 173 -6.85 24.14 24.70
N ASP A 174 -5.65 23.67 24.40
CA ASP A 174 -5.06 23.79 23.05
C ASP A 174 -5.41 22.55 22.18
N LEU A 175 -5.93 21.46 22.77
CA LEU A 175 -6.24 20.22 22.06
C LEU A 175 -7.30 20.43 20.96
N LYS A 176 -8.24 21.36 21.15
CA LYS A 176 -9.22 21.74 20.11
C LYS A 176 -8.56 22.23 18.81
N ASN A 177 -7.34 22.77 18.89
CA ASN A 177 -6.59 23.29 17.74
C ASN A 177 -5.97 22.16 16.89
N LEU A 178 -5.99 20.91 17.36
CA LEU A 178 -5.59 19.72 16.58
C LEU A 178 -6.62 19.34 15.51
N ASN A 179 -7.85 19.88 15.57
CA ASN A 179 -8.83 19.70 14.52
C ASN A 179 -8.41 20.44 13.25
N ILE A 180 -8.25 19.69 12.17
CA ILE A 180 -7.85 20.22 10.87
C ILE A 180 -9.05 20.86 10.18
N GLN A 181 -8.85 22.05 9.61
CA GLN A 181 -9.86 22.77 8.83
C GLN A 181 -9.75 22.40 7.35
N ILE A 182 -10.73 21.66 6.83
CA ILE A 182 -10.81 21.25 5.42
C ILE A 182 -11.42 22.36 4.57
N ILE A 183 -10.94 22.53 3.34
CA ILE A 183 -11.49 23.48 2.36
C ILE A 183 -12.91 23.05 1.97
N GLN A 184 -13.91 23.88 2.29
CA GLN A 184 -15.35 23.52 2.17
C GLN A 184 -15.80 23.04 0.78
N LYS A 185 -15.20 23.54 -0.31
CA LYS A 185 -15.53 23.11 -1.69
C LYS A 185 -15.27 21.62 -1.93
N LYS A 186 -14.25 21.04 -1.29
CA LYS A 186 -13.96 19.59 -1.45
C LYS A 186 -14.80 18.72 -0.53
N ARG A 187 -15.25 19.24 0.61
CA ARG A 187 -16.13 18.50 1.52
C ARG A 187 -17.49 18.18 0.89
N LYS A 188 -18.05 19.10 0.06
CA LYS A 188 -19.30 18.84 -0.69
C LYS A 188 -19.13 17.77 -1.77
N GLN A 189 -18.04 17.78 -2.53
CA GLN A 189 -17.79 16.77 -3.57
C GLN A 189 -17.56 15.35 -3.03
N GLU A 190 -16.98 15.21 -1.85
CA GLU A 190 -16.82 13.89 -1.20
C GLU A 190 -18.13 13.40 -0.56
N SER A 191 -18.93 14.28 0.04
CA SER A 191 -20.23 13.89 0.58
C SER A 191 -21.24 13.47 -0.51
N GLU A 192 -21.16 14.05 -1.71
CA GLU A 192 -21.94 13.63 -2.88
C GLU A 192 -21.47 12.29 -3.48
N LYS A 193 -20.19 11.92 -3.27
CA LYS A 193 -19.64 10.61 -3.70
C LYS A 193 -19.84 9.50 -2.65
N ILE A 194 -20.05 9.87 -1.39
CA ILE A 194 -20.29 8.91 -0.28
C ILE A 194 -21.77 8.62 -0.10
N ALA A 195 -22.68 9.35 -0.75
CA ALA A 195 -24.10 9.02 -0.82
C ALA A 195 -24.33 7.81 -1.75
N ILE A 196 -23.76 6.66 -1.33
CA ILE A 196 -24.08 5.36 -1.88
C ILE A 196 -24.63 4.55 -0.70
N PHE A 197 -25.91 4.70 -0.49
CA PHE A 197 -26.83 3.67 -0.01
C PHE A 197 -28.25 4.14 -0.36
#